data_a50b080bf7235d8cce618d4b26af5d88
#
_entry.id   a50b080bf7235d8cce618d4b26af5d88
#
_cell.length_a   1.000
_cell.length_b   1.000
_cell.length_c   1.000
_cell.angle_alpha   90.00
_cell.angle_beta   90.00
_cell.angle_gamma   90.00
#
_symmetry.space_group_name_H-M   'P 1'
#
loop_
_entity.id
_entity.type
_entity.pdbx_description
1 polymer ?
#
loop_
_entity_poly.entity_id
_entity_poly.type
_entity_poly.pdbx_seq_one_letter_code
_entity_poly.pdbx_strand_id
1 'polypeptide(L)'
;MAIRFQYNKTSLQQQEKALKMRVRTLPTIKAKESALRQQVKHTKMEVERLEARLEEELRGYQGMVRLWGEFDPSLITVQSVELSMKKIAGVMLPVLGDIHYEIRPFSIFNAPSWWAEGIELLKTLATVGIEAEFQRLKMEFLDHARRKTTQKVNL
;
A
#
# COMPACT_ATOMS: atom_id res chain seq x y z
N MET A 1 -24.65 -10.33 21.20
CA MET A 1 -25.57 -11.48 21.08
C MET A 1 -25.71 -12.13 22.44
N ALA A 2 -26.92 -12.16 23.02
CA ALA A 2 -27.17 -12.86 24.25
C ALA A 2 -27.19 -14.38 23.96
N ILE A 3 -26.33 -15.12 24.62
CA ILE A 3 -26.30 -16.59 24.50
C ILE A 3 -27.48 -17.13 25.29
N ARG A 4 -28.48 -17.68 24.62
CA ARG A 4 -29.59 -18.40 25.27
C ARG A 4 -29.07 -19.76 25.70
N PHE A 5 -28.86 -19.95 27.00
CA PHE A 5 -28.47 -21.24 27.57
C PHE A 5 -29.69 -22.15 27.68
N GLN A 6 -29.65 -23.29 27.00
CA GLN A 6 -30.56 -24.40 27.25
C GLN A 6 -29.86 -25.40 28.18
N TYR A 7 -30.44 -25.65 29.36
CA TYR A 7 -29.87 -26.55 30.38
C TYR A 7 -30.13 -28.02 30.02
N ASN A 8 -29.52 -28.47 28.89
CA ASN A 8 -29.57 -29.86 28.48
C ASN A 8 -28.17 -30.39 28.13
N LYS A 9 -27.96 -31.69 28.19
CA LYS A 9 -26.69 -32.37 27.93
C LYS A 9 -26.15 -32.08 26.53
N THR A 10 -27.02 -31.94 25.54
CA THR A 10 -26.66 -31.66 24.15
C THR A 10 -26.08 -30.24 23.99
N SER A 11 -26.70 -29.26 24.65
CA SER A 11 -26.18 -27.88 24.67
C SER A 11 -24.83 -27.79 25.36
N LEU A 12 -24.63 -28.50 26.48
CA LEU A 12 -23.34 -28.57 27.16
C LEU A 12 -22.27 -29.15 26.25
N GLN A 13 -22.50 -30.24 25.58
CA GLN A 13 -21.56 -30.88 24.66
C GLN A 13 -21.22 -29.94 23.46
N GLN A 14 -22.20 -29.21 22.96
CA GLN A 14 -21.97 -28.21 21.90
C GLN A 14 -21.04 -27.07 22.38
N GLN A 15 -21.26 -26.57 23.60
CA GLN A 15 -20.40 -25.52 24.18
C GLN A 15 -18.98 -26.02 24.46
N GLU A 16 -18.82 -27.24 24.96
CA GLU A 16 -17.52 -27.86 25.15
C GLU A 16 -16.74 -28.04 23.84
N LYS A 17 -17.42 -28.49 22.77
CA LYS A 17 -16.84 -28.61 21.43
C LYS A 17 -16.40 -27.22 20.90
N ALA A 18 -17.26 -26.22 21.04
CA ALA A 18 -16.97 -24.85 20.63
C ALA A 18 -15.78 -24.28 21.41
N LEU A 19 -15.73 -24.50 22.72
CA LEU A 19 -14.59 -24.09 23.56
C LEU A 19 -13.28 -24.76 23.12
N LYS A 20 -13.29 -26.09 22.97
CA LYS A 20 -12.12 -26.85 22.49
C LYS A 20 -11.62 -26.34 21.14
N MET A 21 -12.53 -26.06 20.22
CA MET A 21 -12.18 -25.51 18.90
C MET A 21 -11.55 -24.10 19.03
N ARG A 22 -12.11 -23.21 19.86
CA ARG A 22 -11.56 -21.88 20.10
C ARG A 22 -10.17 -21.93 20.73
N VAL A 23 -9.99 -22.76 21.75
CA VAL A 23 -8.67 -22.95 22.41
C VAL A 23 -7.63 -23.46 21.41
N ARG A 24 -8.00 -24.38 20.52
CA ARG A 24 -7.10 -24.91 19.48
C ARG A 24 -6.76 -23.88 18.39
N THR A 25 -7.71 -23.02 18.01
CA THR A 25 -7.51 -22.04 16.92
C THR A 25 -6.88 -20.73 17.39
N LEU A 26 -6.99 -20.40 18.69
CA LEU A 26 -6.47 -19.15 19.24
C LEU A 26 -4.97 -18.90 18.96
N PRO A 27 -4.06 -19.87 19.11
CA PRO A 27 -2.64 -19.68 18.79
C PRO A 27 -2.41 -19.27 17.33
N THR A 28 -3.15 -19.90 16.41
CA THR A 28 -3.05 -19.59 14.97
C THR A 28 -3.52 -18.17 14.66
N ILE A 29 -4.62 -17.73 15.31
CA ILE A 29 -5.13 -16.37 15.13
C ILE A 29 -4.17 -15.33 15.72
N LYS A 30 -3.56 -15.62 16.90
CA LYS A 30 -2.52 -14.78 17.50
C LYS A 30 -1.27 -14.67 16.63
N ALA A 31 -0.81 -15.79 16.07
CA ALA A 31 0.32 -15.81 15.14
C ALA A 31 0.03 -14.97 13.88
N LYS A 32 -1.18 -15.08 13.33
CA LYS A 32 -1.61 -14.25 12.19
C LYS A 32 -1.65 -12.77 12.57
N GLU A 33 -2.18 -12.41 13.72
CA GLU A 33 -2.22 -11.02 14.20
C GLU A 33 -0.81 -10.45 14.34
N SER A 34 0.11 -11.21 14.94
CA SER A 34 1.52 -10.80 15.09
C SER A 34 2.19 -10.59 13.74
N ALA A 35 2.00 -11.51 12.78
CA ALA A 35 2.55 -11.37 11.43
C ALA A 35 1.98 -10.13 10.71
N LEU A 36 0.68 -9.86 10.83
CA LEU A 36 0.06 -8.67 10.26
C LEU A 36 0.60 -7.39 10.90
N ARG A 37 0.80 -7.36 12.21
CA ARG A 37 1.40 -6.22 12.93
C ARG A 37 2.81 -5.91 12.44
N GLN A 38 3.64 -6.93 12.24
CA GLN A 38 4.97 -6.76 11.68
C GLN A 38 4.93 -6.21 10.25
N GLN A 39 4.01 -6.72 9.41
CA GLN A 39 3.85 -6.24 8.03
C GLN A 39 3.38 -4.78 7.98
N VAL A 40 2.45 -4.38 8.83
CA VAL A 40 2.01 -2.97 8.94
C VAL A 40 3.19 -2.07 9.32
N LYS A 41 3.99 -2.48 10.34
CA LYS A 41 5.18 -1.71 10.75
C LYS A 41 6.19 -1.57 9.60
N HIS A 42 6.50 -2.67 8.91
CA HIS A 42 7.43 -2.65 7.78
C HIS A 42 6.93 -1.74 6.66
N THR A 43 5.66 -1.90 6.26
CA THR A 43 5.07 -1.08 5.19
C THR A 43 5.01 0.40 5.57
N LYS A 44 4.76 0.73 6.85
CA LYS A 44 4.82 2.11 7.34
C LYS A 44 6.20 2.73 7.18
N MET A 45 7.25 1.99 7.55
CA MET A 45 8.64 2.47 7.36
C MET A 45 8.99 2.68 5.88
N GLU A 46 8.46 1.83 4.98
CA GLU A 46 8.66 2.02 3.53
C GLU A 46 7.92 3.26 3.02
N VAL A 47 6.72 3.55 3.51
CA VAL A 47 6.00 4.79 3.19
C VAL A 47 6.82 6.00 3.62
N GLU A 48 7.26 6.04 4.87
CA GLU A 48 8.07 7.14 5.42
C GLU A 48 9.38 7.34 4.61
N ARG A 49 10.01 6.24 4.19
CA ARG A 49 11.22 6.29 3.35
C ARG A 49 10.96 6.89 1.97
N LEU A 50 9.86 6.48 1.32
CA LEU A 50 9.50 6.98 -0.01
C LEU A 50 9.05 8.44 0.04
N GLU A 51 8.31 8.84 1.07
CA GLU A 51 7.90 10.23 1.29
C GLU A 51 9.14 11.14 1.52
N ALA A 52 10.10 10.69 2.34
CA ALA A 52 11.35 11.42 2.54
C ALA A 52 12.19 11.55 1.24
N ARG A 53 12.23 10.47 0.44
CA ARG A 53 12.89 10.51 -0.87
C ARG A 53 12.20 11.49 -1.82
N LEU A 54 10.88 11.49 -1.86
CA LEU A 54 10.11 12.43 -2.70
C LEU A 54 10.38 13.88 -2.29
N GLU A 55 10.42 14.16 -0.98
CA GLU A 55 10.76 15.50 -0.50
C GLU A 55 12.20 15.92 -0.85
N GLU A 56 13.15 14.99 -0.78
CA GLU A 56 14.55 15.25 -1.14
C GLU A 56 14.69 15.57 -2.63
N GLU A 57 14.07 14.77 -3.48
CA GLU A 57 14.01 15.02 -4.93
C GLU A 57 13.40 16.41 -5.23
N LEU A 58 12.25 16.72 -4.61
CA LEU A 58 11.60 18.01 -4.79
C LEU A 58 12.48 19.19 -4.34
N ARG A 59 13.23 19.06 -3.24
CA ARG A 59 14.17 20.09 -2.77
C ARG A 59 15.31 20.32 -3.76
N GLY A 60 15.83 19.25 -4.37
CA GLY A 60 16.88 19.35 -5.38
C GLY A 60 16.48 20.23 -6.58
N TYR A 61 15.18 20.30 -6.86
CA TYR A 61 14.64 21.04 -8.02
C TYR A 61 13.99 22.38 -7.69
N GLN A 62 14.09 22.87 -6.45
CA GLN A 62 13.53 24.18 -6.08
C GLN A 62 14.08 25.34 -6.92
N GLY A 63 15.35 25.25 -7.37
CA GLY A 63 15.95 26.24 -8.28
C GLY A 63 15.30 26.30 -9.66
N MET A 64 14.62 25.22 -10.09
CA MET A 64 13.98 25.13 -11.40
C MET A 64 12.49 25.53 -11.39
N VAL A 65 11.92 25.91 -10.24
CA VAL A 65 10.48 26.22 -10.10
C VAL A 65 10.01 27.29 -11.12
N ARG A 66 10.86 28.26 -11.45
CA ARG A 66 10.52 29.28 -12.44
C ARG A 66 10.41 28.73 -13.87
N LEU A 67 11.19 27.69 -14.19
CA LEU A 67 11.18 27.04 -15.50
C LEU A 67 9.92 26.20 -15.70
N TRP A 68 9.36 25.64 -14.62
CA TRP A 68 8.14 24.84 -14.70
C TRP A 68 6.92 25.61 -15.19
N GLY A 69 6.91 26.93 -15.07
CA GLY A 69 5.85 27.77 -15.66
C GLY A 69 5.82 27.75 -17.19
N GLU A 70 6.92 27.35 -17.84
CA GLU A 70 7.06 27.22 -19.31
C GLU A 70 6.93 25.78 -19.77
N PHE A 71 6.82 24.81 -18.85
CA PHE A 71 6.71 23.39 -19.18
C PHE A 71 5.27 23.00 -19.48
N ASP A 72 5.07 22.27 -20.56
CA ASP A 72 3.77 21.67 -20.85
C ASP A 72 3.62 20.30 -20.15
N PRO A 73 2.83 20.21 -19.07
CA PRO A 73 2.68 18.97 -18.33
C PRO A 73 1.99 17.86 -19.17
N SER A 74 1.35 18.20 -20.28
CA SER A 74 0.74 17.24 -21.18
C SER A 74 1.72 16.44 -22.03
N LEU A 75 3.01 16.80 -21.98
CA LEU A 75 4.10 16.09 -22.67
C LEU A 75 4.34 14.68 -22.11
N ILE A 76 4.05 14.48 -20.84
CA ILE A 76 4.20 13.17 -20.19
C ILE A 76 2.91 12.77 -19.50
N THR A 77 2.44 11.57 -19.78
CA THR A 77 1.27 10.97 -19.11
C THR A 77 1.58 9.56 -18.68
N VAL A 78 0.98 9.12 -17.59
CA VAL A 78 1.04 7.71 -17.16
C VAL A 78 0.03 6.96 -18.03
N GLN A 79 0.50 6.09 -18.92
CA GLN A 79 -0.32 5.31 -19.81
C GLN A 79 -0.95 4.12 -19.10
N SER A 80 -0.14 3.37 -18.37
CA SER A 80 -0.61 2.20 -17.62
C SER A 80 0.33 1.89 -16.44
N VAL A 81 -0.24 1.23 -15.45
CA VAL A 81 0.48 0.71 -14.29
C VAL A 81 0.18 -0.78 -14.18
N GLU A 82 1.20 -1.60 -14.21
CA GLU A 82 1.03 -3.04 -14.06
C GLU A 82 0.80 -3.39 -12.60
N LEU A 83 -0.20 -4.22 -12.35
CA LEU A 83 -0.56 -4.68 -11.02
C LEU A 83 -0.60 -6.20 -10.98
N SER A 84 0.04 -6.78 -9.99
CA SER A 84 -0.05 -8.19 -9.66
C SER A 84 -0.62 -8.37 -8.25
N MET A 85 -1.12 -9.57 -7.95
CA MET A 85 -1.67 -9.86 -6.62
C MET A 85 -0.79 -10.86 -5.90
N LYS A 86 -0.37 -10.52 -4.67
CA LYS A 86 0.43 -11.40 -3.82
C LYS A 86 -0.22 -11.60 -2.46
N LYS A 87 -0.19 -12.84 -1.97
CA LYS A 87 -0.70 -13.16 -0.64
C LYS A 87 0.38 -12.95 0.41
N ILE A 88 0.16 -12.02 1.34
CA ILE A 88 1.06 -11.70 2.45
C ILE A 88 0.29 -11.84 3.76
N ALA A 89 0.79 -12.63 4.69
CA ALA A 89 0.13 -12.92 5.98
C ALA A 89 -1.35 -13.32 5.86
N GLY A 90 -1.70 -14.02 4.75
CA GLY A 90 -3.07 -14.45 4.47
C GLY A 90 -4.01 -13.37 3.94
N VAL A 91 -3.48 -12.19 3.56
CA VAL A 91 -4.20 -11.10 2.91
C VAL A 91 -3.73 -10.99 1.46
N MET A 92 -4.66 -10.89 0.52
CA MET A 92 -4.33 -10.60 -0.88
C MET A 92 -4.06 -9.12 -1.00
N LEU A 93 -2.86 -8.79 -1.46
CA LEU A 93 -2.40 -7.41 -1.61
C LEU A 93 -1.96 -7.17 -3.05
N PRO A 94 -2.26 -6.00 -3.61
CA PRO A 94 -1.71 -5.63 -4.89
C PRO A 94 -0.21 -5.35 -4.75
N VAL A 95 0.54 -5.70 -5.78
CA VAL A 95 1.98 -5.41 -5.92
C VAL A 95 2.15 -4.60 -7.19
N LEU A 96 2.81 -3.48 -7.05
CA LEU A 96 3.16 -2.61 -8.16
C LEU A 96 4.20 -3.32 -9.05
N GLY A 97 3.92 -3.38 -10.35
CA GLY A 97 4.84 -3.77 -11.42
C GLY A 97 5.40 -2.55 -12.15
N ASP A 98 5.56 -2.67 -13.45
CA ASP A 98 6.12 -1.60 -14.27
C ASP A 98 5.12 -0.46 -14.52
N ILE A 99 5.64 0.76 -14.57
CA ILE A 99 4.87 1.97 -14.88
C ILE A 99 5.25 2.41 -16.29
N HIS A 100 4.27 2.43 -17.17
CA HIS A 100 4.46 2.84 -18.55
C HIS A 100 4.05 4.29 -18.73
N TYR A 101 4.98 5.07 -19.29
CA TYR A 101 4.78 6.48 -19.59
C TYR A 101 4.61 6.68 -21.09
N GLU A 102 3.69 7.53 -21.47
CA GLU A 102 3.55 8.03 -22.81
C GLU A 102 4.15 9.43 -22.88
N ILE A 103 5.11 9.63 -23.79
CA ILE A 103 5.74 10.91 -24.02
C ILE A 103 5.27 11.42 -25.39
N ARG A 104 4.62 12.58 -25.41
CA ARG A 104 4.20 13.22 -26.64
C ARG A 104 5.43 13.76 -27.38
N PRO A 105 5.59 13.52 -28.69
CA PRO A 105 6.70 14.06 -29.46
C PRO A 105 6.64 15.59 -29.48
N PHE A 106 7.76 16.23 -29.24
CA PHE A 106 7.94 17.68 -29.31
C PHE A 106 9.17 18.04 -30.15
N SER A 107 9.15 19.24 -30.75
CA SER A 107 10.28 19.70 -31.57
C SER A 107 11.38 20.29 -30.67
N ILE A 108 12.57 19.73 -30.73
CA ILE A 108 13.75 20.20 -29.99
C ILE A 108 14.13 21.64 -30.42
N PHE A 109 13.81 22.04 -31.64
CA PHE A 109 14.13 23.37 -32.16
C PHE A 109 13.19 24.48 -31.62
N ASN A 110 11.96 24.09 -31.22
CA ASN A 110 10.96 25.05 -30.73
C ASN A 110 10.72 24.91 -29.22
N ALA A 111 11.44 24.01 -28.56
CA ALA A 111 11.29 23.78 -27.14
C ALA A 111 12.57 24.24 -26.39
N PRO A 112 12.44 24.70 -25.14
CA PRO A 112 13.59 24.95 -24.29
C PRO A 112 14.47 23.69 -24.13
N SER A 113 15.79 23.86 -24.11
CA SER A 113 16.75 22.75 -24.07
C SER A 113 16.59 21.86 -22.81
N TRP A 114 16.07 22.39 -21.72
CA TRP A 114 15.87 21.70 -20.46
C TRP A 114 14.63 20.76 -20.44
N TRP A 115 13.74 20.82 -21.46
CA TRP A 115 12.51 20.01 -21.46
C TRP A 115 12.79 18.51 -21.43
N ALA A 116 13.82 18.03 -22.10
CA ALA A 116 14.21 16.63 -22.04
C ALA A 116 14.56 16.17 -20.63
N GLU A 117 15.34 16.98 -19.91
CA GLU A 117 15.69 16.76 -18.51
C GLU A 117 14.45 16.88 -17.60
N GLY A 118 13.58 17.84 -17.87
CA GLY A 118 12.32 18.02 -17.16
C GLY A 118 11.39 16.81 -17.27
N ILE A 119 11.33 16.15 -18.43
CA ILE A 119 10.54 14.92 -18.63
C ILE A 119 11.09 13.77 -17.77
N GLU A 120 12.41 13.56 -17.79
CA GLU A 120 13.02 12.47 -16.97
C GLU A 120 12.86 12.74 -15.46
N LEU A 121 12.91 14.01 -15.07
CA LEU A 121 12.61 14.41 -13.70
C LEU A 121 11.17 14.10 -13.32
N LEU A 122 10.19 14.48 -14.14
CA LEU A 122 8.78 14.19 -13.89
C LEU A 122 8.51 12.69 -13.82
N LYS A 123 9.16 11.88 -14.67
CA LYS A 123 9.08 10.42 -14.55
C LYS A 123 9.56 9.94 -13.18
N THR A 124 10.70 10.43 -12.73
CA THR A 124 11.27 10.05 -11.43
C THR A 124 10.33 10.43 -10.29
N LEU A 125 9.85 11.66 -10.27
CA LEU A 125 8.90 12.12 -9.26
C LEU A 125 7.59 11.36 -9.29
N ALA A 126 7.03 11.13 -10.49
CA ALA A 126 5.80 10.37 -10.65
C ALA A 126 5.97 8.91 -10.21
N THR A 127 7.08 8.27 -10.55
CA THR A 127 7.39 6.90 -10.12
C THR A 127 7.43 6.82 -8.59
N VAL A 128 8.22 7.68 -7.93
CA VAL A 128 8.33 7.67 -6.46
C VAL A 128 6.99 8.01 -5.80
N GLY A 129 6.23 8.96 -6.37
CA GLY A 129 4.90 9.32 -5.87
C GLY A 129 3.90 8.17 -5.98
N ILE A 130 3.88 7.47 -7.12
CA ILE A 130 3.02 6.28 -7.33
C ILE A 130 3.43 5.15 -6.36
N GLU A 131 4.72 4.88 -6.20
CA GLU A 131 5.22 3.90 -5.25
C GLU A 131 4.80 4.22 -3.81
N ALA A 132 4.93 5.47 -3.39
CA ALA A 132 4.54 5.92 -2.05
C ALA A 132 3.04 5.74 -1.80
N GLU A 133 2.20 6.19 -2.73
CA GLU A 133 0.75 6.05 -2.62
C GLU A 133 0.32 4.58 -2.62
N PHE A 134 0.99 3.77 -3.43
CA PHE A 134 0.73 2.34 -3.48
C PHE A 134 1.08 1.63 -2.17
N GLN A 135 2.22 1.97 -1.56
CA GLN A 135 2.60 1.46 -0.24
C GLN A 135 1.65 1.95 0.86
N ARG A 136 1.11 3.17 0.75
CA ARG A 136 0.10 3.70 1.67
C ARG A 136 -1.20 2.88 1.60
N LEU A 137 -1.71 2.63 0.41
CA LEU A 137 -2.88 1.77 0.19
C LEU A 137 -2.65 0.35 0.75
N LYS A 138 -1.50 -0.24 0.49
CA LYS A 138 -1.12 -1.55 1.01
C LYS A 138 -1.10 -1.57 2.55
N MET A 139 -0.59 -0.52 3.18
CA MET A 139 -0.60 -0.36 4.64
C MET A 139 -2.02 -0.31 5.18
N GLU A 140 -2.93 0.41 4.53
CA GLU A 140 -4.35 0.49 4.94
C GLU A 140 -5.03 -0.88 4.87
N PHE A 141 -4.85 -1.64 3.79
CA PHE A 141 -5.38 -3.00 3.67
C PHE A 141 -4.86 -3.92 4.77
N LEU A 142 -3.57 -3.87 5.06
CA LEU A 142 -2.95 -4.66 6.13
C LEU A 142 -3.46 -4.27 7.51
N ASP A 143 -3.58 -2.96 7.79
CA ASP A 143 -4.09 -2.48 9.08
C ASP A 143 -5.56 -2.85 9.28
N HIS A 144 -6.39 -2.76 8.24
CA HIS A 144 -7.76 -3.22 8.30
C HIS A 144 -7.87 -4.72 8.62
N ALA A 145 -7.04 -5.55 7.95
CA ALA A 145 -6.98 -6.98 8.21
C ALA A 145 -6.48 -7.28 9.63
N ARG A 146 -5.48 -6.52 10.12
CA ARG A 146 -4.97 -6.61 11.49
C ARG A 146 -6.07 -6.31 12.49
N ARG A 147 -6.78 -5.18 12.36
CA ARG A 147 -7.89 -4.78 13.27
C ARG A 147 -8.95 -5.87 13.35
N LYS A 148 -9.38 -6.42 12.21
CA LYS A 148 -10.35 -7.55 12.17
C LYS A 148 -9.81 -8.80 12.89
N THR A 149 -8.50 -9.08 12.75
CA THR A 149 -7.89 -10.24 13.41
C THR A 149 -7.75 -10.03 14.91
N THR A 150 -7.38 -8.81 15.36
CA THR A 150 -7.33 -8.44 16.78
C THR A 150 -8.70 -8.58 17.45
N GLN A 151 -9.78 -8.14 16.78
CA GLN A 151 -11.14 -8.35 17.29
C GLN A 151 -11.47 -9.84 17.51
N LYS A 152 -11.02 -10.72 16.60
CA LYS A 152 -11.21 -12.17 16.74
C LYS A 152 -10.39 -12.80 17.87
N VAL A 153 -9.25 -12.21 18.22
CA VAL A 153 -8.43 -12.66 19.37
C VAL A 153 -9.11 -12.29 20.70
N ASN A 154 -9.81 -11.15 20.74
CA ASN A 154 -10.43 -10.60 21.95
C ASN A 154 -11.87 -11.12 22.20
N LEU A 155 -12.44 -11.89 21.27
CA LEU A 155 -13.73 -12.55 21.40
C LEU A 155 -13.60 -13.95 22.04
#